data_363af1ab4694838be2af9d79e8df2424
#
_entry.id   363af1ab4694838be2af9d79e8df2424
#
_cell.length_a   1.000
_cell.length_b   1.000
_cell.length_c   1.000
_cell.angle_alpha   90.00
_cell.angle_beta   90.00
_cell.angle_gamma   90.00
#
_symmetry.space_group_name_H-M   'P 1'
#
loop_
_entity.id
_entity.type
_entity.pdbx_description
1 polymer ?
#
loop_
_entity_poly.entity_id
_entity_poly.type
_entity_poly.pdbx_seq_one_letter_code
_entity_poly.pdbx_strand_id
1 'polypeptide(L)'
;MSIVYGPVPSRRLGMSLGIDPIPRLTCTFDCIYCQLGKKRYIVAGPEEVKESFPTPQEIASAVEKALARRTHVDYISFSGSGEPTLNPRLTDAVAEIRKITDIPIALITNSSLLIRPTVLEAATQFDLVLPSLDAGDQETFARINRPAPGFDIDEIAQAIERLARRVPIWLEVMLVQSTAHESNISDSSISHIIEKIGMIRPHEVNLNTCVRPPEKDVDSVSDENLHEISARMRRELPKIPIIIVPKRTTSRSKLLREDEVSTEILRMLSVRPCTPTDLSDSLGINLAKVGKYLARLAERDEINRRVREGRVYYAVKDT
;
A
#
# COMPACT_ATOMS: atom_id res chain seq x y z
N MET A 1 2.07 -11.30 -15.98
CA MET A 1 2.55 -10.58 -14.75
C MET A 1 2.39 -11.50 -13.55
N SER A 2 3.14 -11.27 -12.47
CA SER A 2 2.97 -12.08 -11.26
C SER A 2 1.85 -11.49 -10.41
N ILE A 3 0.84 -12.28 -10.11
CA ILE A 3 -0.27 -11.90 -9.22
C ILE A 3 0.19 -11.78 -7.76
N VAL A 4 1.22 -12.54 -7.37
CA VAL A 4 1.72 -12.60 -5.99
C VAL A 4 3.17 -12.15 -5.94
N TYR A 5 3.55 -11.40 -4.91
CA TYR A 5 4.91 -10.94 -4.64
C TYR A 5 5.27 -11.10 -3.17
N GLY A 6 6.56 -11.29 -2.89
CA GLY A 6 7.07 -11.50 -1.53
C GLY A 6 7.12 -12.98 -1.12
N PRO A 7 7.03 -13.28 0.21
CA PRO A 7 6.66 -12.37 1.29
C PRO A 7 7.67 -11.26 1.52
N VAL A 8 7.18 -10.07 1.88
CA VAL A 8 7.99 -8.87 2.10
C VAL A 8 7.81 -8.35 3.53
N PRO A 9 8.86 -7.80 4.17
CA PRO A 9 8.69 -7.18 5.46
C PRO A 9 7.81 -5.93 5.33
N SER A 10 6.62 -6.00 5.88
CA SER A 10 5.70 -4.89 6.03
C SER A 10 6.02 -4.09 7.28
N ARG A 11 5.86 -2.78 7.24
CA ARG A 11 6.05 -1.92 8.40
C ARG A 11 4.92 -2.05 9.44
N ARG A 12 3.82 -2.75 9.10
CA ARG A 12 2.60 -2.91 9.90
C ARG A 12 2.18 -4.36 10.07
N LEU A 13 2.32 -5.17 9.04
CA LEU A 13 1.76 -6.52 8.93
C LEU A 13 2.80 -7.64 9.12
N GLY A 14 3.99 -7.34 9.64
CA GLY A 14 5.05 -8.35 9.73
C GLY A 14 5.51 -8.83 8.35
N MET A 15 5.69 -10.13 8.15
CA MET A 15 6.00 -10.73 6.85
C MET A 15 4.72 -10.90 6.04
N SER A 16 4.53 -10.07 5.02
CA SER A 16 3.32 -10.03 4.21
C SER A 16 3.53 -10.62 2.82
N LEU A 17 2.69 -11.59 2.45
CA LEU A 17 2.56 -12.07 1.07
C LEU A 17 1.57 -11.17 0.34
N GLY A 18 2.08 -10.36 -0.60
CA GLY A 18 1.27 -9.40 -1.33
C GLY A 18 0.57 -10.01 -2.54
N ILE A 19 -0.70 -9.66 -2.74
CA ILE A 19 -1.49 -9.98 -3.92
C ILE A 19 -1.75 -8.68 -4.69
N ASP A 20 -1.46 -8.67 -5.97
CA ASP A 20 -1.84 -7.62 -6.92
C ASP A 20 -3.05 -8.12 -7.75
N PRO A 21 -4.29 -7.80 -7.33
CA PRO A 21 -5.49 -8.40 -7.91
C PRO A 21 -6.04 -7.64 -9.12
N ILE A 22 -5.28 -6.67 -9.64
CA ILE A 22 -5.73 -5.73 -10.69
C ILE A 22 -4.77 -5.74 -11.88
N PRO A 23 -5.19 -5.24 -13.04
CA PRO A 23 -4.29 -4.87 -14.12
C PRO A 23 -3.27 -3.83 -13.63
N ARG A 24 -2.02 -3.97 -14.07
CA ARG A 24 -0.91 -3.15 -13.60
C ARG A 24 -1.19 -1.65 -13.73
N LEU A 25 -0.84 -0.88 -12.69
CA LEU A 25 -0.90 0.58 -12.65
C LEU A 25 -2.32 1.16 -12.82
N THR A 26 -3.35 0.39 -12.47
CA THR A 26 -4.74 0.83 -12.53
C THR A 26 -5.21 1.27 -11.15
N CYS A 27 -5.66 2.52 -11.03
CA CYS A 27 -6.05 3.11 -9.75
C CYS A 27 -7.20 4.10 -9.95
N THR A 28 -7.86 4.47 -8.85
CA THR A 28 -8.87 5.52 -8.82
C THR A 28 -8.30 6.89 -8.47
N PHE A 29 -7.04 6.93 -7.98
CA PHE A 29 -6.35 8.15 -7.57
C PHE A 29 -4.98 8.29 -8.26
N ASP A 30 -4.56 9.55 -8.47
CA ASP A 30 -3.23 9.94 -8.92
C ASP A 30 -2.44 10.65 -7.81
N CYS A 31 -2.34 10.03 -6.62
CA CYS A 31 -1.72 10.64 -5.44
C CYS A 31 -0.32 11.19 -5.73
N ILE A 32 -0.02 12.40 -5.23
CA ILE A 32 1.27 13.07 -5.44
C ILE A 32 2.46 12.30 -4.85
N TYR A 33 2.22 11.51 -3.81
CA TYR A 33 3.22 10.69 -3.10
C TYR A 33 3.34 9.27 -3.65
N CYS A 34 2.63 8.92 -4.72
CA CYS A 34 2.61 7.56 -5.22
C CYS A 34 3.99 7.13 -5.75
N GLN A 35 4.44 5.96 -5.31
CA GLN A 35 5.74 5.38 -5.65
C GLN A 35 5.75 4.60 -6.96
N LEU A 36 4.59 4.42 -7.61
CA LEU A 36 4.39 3.48 -8.74
C LEU A 36 4.73 4.05 -10.13
N GLY A 37 5.21 5.29 -10.23
CA GLY A 37 5.64 5.87 -11.50
C GLY A 37 4.54 6.62 -12.28
N LYS A 38 4.85 7.06 -13.53
CA LYS A 38 4.06 8.02 -14.31
C LYS A 38 2.89 7.43 -15.06
N LYS A 39 3.02 6.20 -15.54
CA LYS A 39 2.06 5.58 -16.44
C LYS A 39 0.96 4.85 -15.65
N ARG A 40 0.07 5.62 -15.01
CA ARG A 40 -1.09 5.05 -14.32
C ARG A 40 -2.36 5.26 -15.14
N TYR A 41 -3.20 4.24 -15.14
CA TYR A 41 -4.55 4.33 -15.68
C TYR A 41 -5.48 4.73 -14.55
N ILE A 42 -5.97 5.98 -14.57
CA ILE A 42 -6.89 6.50 -13.57
C ILE A 42 -8.31 6.29 -14.09
N VAL A 43 -9.10 5.54 -13.31
CA VAL A 43 -10.47 5.14 -13.64
C VAL A 43 -11.40 5.42 -12.45
N ALA A 44 -12.68 5.71 -12.71
CA ALA A 44 -13.67 5.91 -11.66
C ALA A 44 -14.27 4.59 -11.14
N GLY A 45 -14.08 3.48 -11.87
CA GLY A 45 -14.60 2.19 -11.47
C GLY A 45 -14.13 1.03 -12.34
N PRO A 46 -14.47 -0.21 -11.95
CA PRO A 46 -14.07 -1.42 -12.68
C PRO A 46 -14.62 -1.48 -14.11
N GLU A 47 -15.73 -0.81 -14.37
CA GLU A 47 -16.38 -0.71 -15.68
C GLU A 47 -15.53 0.02 -16.73
N GLU A 48 -14.59 0.85 -16.32
CA GLU A 48 -13.67 1.58 -17.20
C GLU A 48 -12.37 0.81 -17.46
N VAL A 49 -12.13 -0.30 -16.74
CA VAL A 49 -10.91 -1.11 -16.87
C VAL A 49 -11.02 -1.97 -18.12
N LYS A 50 -10.11 -1.77 -19.07
CA LYS A 50 -10.11 -2.47 -20.38
C LYS A 50 -9.46 -3.86 -20.31
N GLU A 51 -8.52 -4.04 -19.39
CA GLU A 51 -7.79 -5.30 -19.23
C GLU A 51 -8.56 -6.25 -18.31
N SER A 52 -8.33 -7.56 -18.46
CA SER A 52 -8.94 -8.57 -17.59
C SER A 52 -8.32 -8.58 -16.20
N PHE A 53 -9.17 -8.67 -15.18
CA PHE A 53 -8.74 -8.92 -13.81
C PHE A 53 -8.29 -10.37 -13.62
N PRO A 54 -7.31 -10.66 -12.76
CA PRO A 54 -7.01 -12.00 -12.32
C PRO A 54 -8.25 -12.68 -11.74
N THR A 55 -8.45 -13.94 -12.08
CA THR A 55 -9.57 -14.73 -11.56
C THR A 55 -9.29 -15.18 -10.11
N PRO A 56 -10.33 -15.49 -9.31
CA PRO A 56 -10.16 -16.04 -7.97
C PRO A 56 -9.27 -17.30 -7.95
N GLN A 57 -9.40 -18.17 -8.95
CA GLN A 57 -8.62 -19.41 -9.08
C GLN A 57 -7.16 -19.13 -9.42
N GLU A 58 -6.88 -18.17 -10.29
CA GLU A 58 -5.51 -17.72 -10.60
C GLU A 58 -4.83 -17.12 -9.37
N ILE A 59 -5.56 -16.30 -8.60
CA ILE A 59 -5.07 -15.71 -7.35
C ILE A 59 -4.76 -16.83 -6.34
N ALA A 60 -5.71 -17.74 -6.09
CA ALA A 60 -5.56 -18.84 -5.15
C ALA A 60 -4.38 -19.75 -5.52
N SER A 61 -4.27 -20.16 -6.80
CA SER A 61 -3.15 -20.98 -7.29
C SER A 61 -1.80 -20.26 -7.12
N ALA A 62 -1.74 -18.94 -7.32
CA ALA A 62 -0.51 -18.17 -7.11
C ALA A 62 -0.13 -18.11 -5.63
N VAL A 63 -1.10 -17.95 -4.72
CA VAL A 63 -0.90 -17.98 -3.26
C VAL A 63 -0.41 -19.37 -2.83
N GLU A 64 -1.07 -20.44 -3.24
CA GLU A 64 -0.68 -21.83 -2.92
C GLU A 64 0.78 -22.12 -3.31
N LYS A 65 1.16 -21.77 -4.54
CA LYS A 65 2.55 -21.89 -5.03
C LYS A 65 3.55 -21.08 -4.22
N ALA A 66 3.16 -19.89 -3.74
CA ALA A 66 4.02 -19.07 -2.92
C ALA A 66 4.20 -19.66 -1.51
N LEU A 67 3.13 -20.14 -0.88
CA LEU A 67 3.15 -20.77 0.44
C LEU A 67 3.91 -22.12 0.45
N ALA A 68 3.88 -22.87 -0.64
CA ALA A 68 4.63 -24.13 -0.78
C ALA A 68 6.15 -23.95 -0.61
N ARG A 69 6.68 -22.74 -0.74
CA ARG A 69 8.11 -22.42 -0.53
C ARG A 69 8.55 -22.39 0.94
N ARG A 70 7.68 -22.72 1.90
CA ARG A 70 7.95 -22.79 3.36
C ARG A 70 8.53 -21.49 3.94
N THR A 71 8.13 -20.35 3.45
CA THR A 71 8.47 -19.04 4.03
C THR A 71 7.44 -18.66 5.09
N HIS A 72 7.89 -18.01 6.15
CA HIS A 72 6.98 -17.48 7.18
C HIS A 72 6.16 -16.32 6.60
N VAL A 73 4.85 -16.35 6.80
CA VAL A 73 3.90 -15.32 6.38
C VAL A 73 2.99 -15.00 7.56
N ASP A 74 2.97 -13.73 8.00
CA ASP A 74 2.08 -13.25 9.05
C ASP A 74 0.73 -12.84 8.49
N TYR A 75 0.71 -12.23 7.31
CA TYR A 75 -0.48 -11.79 6.59
C TYR A 75 -0.40 -12.04 5.10
N ILE A 76 -1.53 -12.36 4.48
CA ILE A 76 -1.74 -12.23 3.03
C ILE A 76 -2.41 -10.88 2.82
N SER A 77 -1.85 -10.00 1.97
CA SER A 77 -2.39 -8.65 1.77
C SER A 77 -2.79 -8.40 0.33
N PHE A 78 -4.06 -8.05 0.11
CA PHE A 78 -4.51 -7.49 -1.15
C PHE A 78 -4.06 -6.03 -1.22
N SER A 79 -3.21 -5.73 -2.21
CA SER A 79 -2.55 -4.44 -2.41
C SER A 79 -2.02 -4.38 -3.84
N GLY A 80 -0.84 -3.83 -4.09
CA GLY A 80 -0.16 -4.01 -5.39
C GLY A 80 0.05 -2.72 -6.16
N SER A 81 -0.16 -2.78 -7.46
CA SER A 81 0.20 -1.70 -8.40
C SER A 81 -0.93 -0.69 -8.66
N GLY A 82 -1.92 -0.59 -7.78
CA GLY A 82 -3.03 0.36 -7.88
C GLY A 82 -4.07 0.13 -6.79
N GLU A 83 -5.37 0.21 -7.13
CA GLU A 83 -6.48 0.06 -6.18
C GLU A 83 -7.08 -1.35 -6.23
N PRO A 84 -6.88 -2.20 -5.20
CA PRO A 84 -7.37 -3.57 -5.19
C PRO A 84 -8.88 -3.72 -5.34
N THR A 85 -9.65 -2.77 -4.79
CA THR A 85 -11.12 -2.84 -4.81
C THR A 85 -11.73 -2.62 -6.19
N LEU A 86 -10.92 -2.32 -7.20
CA LEU A 86 -11.33 -2.37 -8.60
C LEU A 86 -11.64 -3.80 -9.07
N ASN A 87 -11.06 -4.85 -8.45
CA ASN A 87 -11.42 -6.22 -8.82
C ASN A 87 -12.81 -6.58 -8.27
N PRO A 88 -13.81 -6.81 -9.13
CA PRO A 88 -15.18 -7.09 -8.70
C PRO A 88 -15.35 -8.47 -8.04
N ARG A 89 -14.31 -9.31 -8.06
CA ARG A 89 -14.32 -10.69 -7.54
C ARG A 89 -13.49 -10.86 -6.26
N LEU A 90 -13.32 -9.80 -5.47
CA LEU A 90 -12.55 -9.88 -4.22
C LEU A 90 -13.11 -10.90 -3.23
N THR A 91 -14.44 -10.94 -3.05
CA THR A 91 -15.12 -11.90 -2.17
C THR A 91 -14.78 -13.33 -2.55
N ASP A 92 -14.88 -13.67 -3.83
CA ASP A 92 -14.59 -15.01 -4.33
C ASP A 92 -13.09 -15.33 -4.16
N ALA A 93 -12.21 -14.37 -4.41
CA ALA A 93 -10.76 -14.55 -4.25
C ALA A 93 -10.40 -14.84 -2.77
N VAL A 94 -10.99 -14.12 -1.82
CA VAL A 94 -10.80 -14.38 -0.39
C VAL A 94 -11.33 -15.77 -0.03
N ALA A 95 -12.51 -16.16 -0.53
CA ALA A 95 -13.10 -17.48 -0.29
C ALA A 95 -12.21 -18.62 -0.82
N GLU A 96 -11.62 -18.47 -2.01
CA GLU A 96 -10.70 -19.48 -2.57
C GLU A 96 -9.40 -19.56 -1.74
N ILE A 97 -8.85 -18.45 -1.27
CA ILE A 97 -7.64 -18.46 -0.43
C ILE A 97 -7.91 -19.13 0.92
N ARG A 98 -9.06 -18.92 1.53
CA ARG A 98 -9.44 -19.53 2.82
C ARG A 98 -9.58 -21.07 2.74
N LYS A 99 -9.72 -21.65 1.54
CA LYS A 99 -9.67 -23.12 1.35
C LYS A 99 -8.24 -23.67 1.45
N ILE A 100 -7.23 -22.80 1.31
CA ILE A 100 -5.81 -23.18 1.22
C ILE A 100 -5.08 -22.96 2.55
N THR A 101 -5.46 -21.89 3.29
CA THR A 101 -4.71 -21.44 4.49
C THR A 101 -5.59 -20.65 5.45
N ASP A 102 -5.21 -20.70 6.75
CA ASP A 102 -5.80 -19.91 7.83
C ASP A 102 -5.01 -18.60 8.10
N ILE A 103 -4.00 -18.27 7.29
CA ILE A 103 -3.24 -17.03 7.42
C ILE A 103 -4.19 -15.85 7.26
N PRO A 104 -4.19 -14.87 8.20
CA PRO A 104 -5.10 -13.73 8.12
C PRO A 104 -4.90 -12.92 6.84
N ILE A 105 -6.02 -12.46 6.28
CA ILE A 105 -6.06 -11.73 5.00
C ILE A 105 -6.38 -10.27 5.26
N ALA A 106 -5.51 -9.36 4.80
CA ALA A 106 -5.66 -7.92 4.92
C ALA A 106 -5.97 -7.26 3.56
N LEU A 107 -6.80 -6.22 3.58
CA LEU A 107 -7.05 -5.35 2.43
C LEU A 107 -6.39 -3.99 2.67
N ILE A 108 -5.51 -3.56 1.77
CA ILE A 108 -4.93 -2.21 1.75
C ILE A 108 -5.59 -1.46 0.59
N THR A 109 -6.37 -0.43 0.89
CA THR A 109 -7.19 0.29 -0.10
C THR A 109 -7.06 1.80 0.06
N ASN A 110 -7.17 2.53 -1.04
CA ASN A 110 -7.29 3.99 -1.03
C ASN A 110 -8.69 4.48 -0.62
N SER A 111 -9.59 3.55 -0.30
CA SER A 111 -10.95 3.78 0.21
C SER A 111 -11.98 4.28 -0.80
N SER A 112 -11.58 4.71 -1.99
CA SER A 112 -12.46 5.34 -2.96
C SER A 112 -13.75 4.56 -3.23
N LEU A 113 -13.61 3.26 -3.50
CA LEU A 113 -14.75 2.43 -3.92
C LEU A 113 -15.54 1.84 -2.74
N LEU A 114 -15.15 2.09 -1.48
CA LEU A 114 -15.96 1.72 -0.30
C LEU A 114 -17.33 2.42 -0.27
N ILE A 115 -17.50 3.51 -1.01
CA ILE A 115 -18.81 4.15 -1.22
C ILE A 115 -19.81 3.25 -1.96
N ARG A 116 -19.31 2.26 -2.73
CA ARG A 116 -20.15 1.28 -3.43
C ARG A 116 -20.57 0.16 -2.46
N PRO A 117 -21.87 -0.12 -2.26
CA PRO A 117 -22.34 -1.14 -1.30
C PRO A 117 -21.73 -2.52 -1.52
N THR A 118 -21.56 -2.94 -2.78
CA THR A 118 -20.95 -4.24 -3.13
C THR A 118 -19.48 -4.34 -2.72
N VAL A 119 -18.72 -3.25 -2.85
CA VAL A 119 -17.31 -3.19 -2.45
C VAL A 119 -17.19 -3.12 -0.93
N LEU A 120 -18.05 -2.35 -0.27
CA LEU A 120 -18.11 -2.31 1.19
C LEU A 120 -18.42 -3.69 1.76
N GLU A 121 -19.36 -4.43 1.18
CA GLU A 121 -19.66 -5.80 1.58
C GLU A 121 -18.47 -6.74 1.34
N ALA A 122 -17.81 -6.65 0.19
CA ALA A 122 -16.61 -7.43 -0.10
C ALA A 122 -15.48 -7.15 0.92
N ALA A 123 -15.32 -5.90 1.35
CA ALA A 123 -14.31 -5.51 2.34
C ALA A 123 -14.56 -6.14 3.73
N THR A 124 -15.80 -6.51 4.05
CA THR A 124 -16.10 -7.21 5.31
C THR A 124 -15.64 -8.66 5.36
N GLN A 125 -15.19 -9.22 4.24
CA GLN A 125 -14.67 -10.59 4.18
C GLN A 125 -13.19 -10.68 4.62
N PHE A 126 -12.53 -9.56 4.83
CA PHE A 126 -11.13 -9.48 5.27
C PHE A 126 -11.02 -9.49 6.80
N ASP A 127 -9.93 -10.04 7.33
CA ASP A 127 -9.66 -10.06 8.77
C ASP A 127 -9.20 -8.70 9.29
N LEU A 128 -8.63 -7.87 8.39
CA LEU A 128 -8.17 -6.53 8.66
C LEU A 128 -8.28 -5.68 7.40
N VAL A 129 -8.79 -4.46 7.52
CA VAL A 129 -8.76 -3.48 6.43
C VAL A 129 -7.90 -2.29 6.83
N LEU A 130 -7.02 -1.87 5.92
CA LEU A 130 -6.17 -0.69 6.03
C LEU A 130 -6.64 0.34 5.00
N PRO A 131 -7.71 1.09 5.29
CA PRO A 131 -8.20 2.14 4.40
C PRO A 131 -7.35 3.39 4.57
N SER A 132 -7.08 4.13 3.49
CA SER A 132 -6.37 5.40 3.51
C SER A 132 -7.33 6.58 3.60
N LEU A 133 -6.96 7.59 4.40
CA LEU A 133 -7.64 8.88 4.50
C LEU A 133 -6.58 9.98 4.73
N ASP A 134 -6.11 10.61 3.65
CA ASP A 134 -4.98 11.55 3.69
C ASP A 134 -5.42 13.02 3.74
N ALA A 135 -6.72 13.26 3.72
CA ALA A 135 -7.35 14.59 3.80
C ALA A 135 -8.66 14.50 4.58
N GLY A 136 -9.03 15.60 5.22
CA GLY A 136 -10.32 15.73 5.91
C GLY A 136 -11.28 16.68 5.21
N ASP A 137 -10.84 17.36 4.14
CA ASP A 137 -11.62 18.27 3.30
C ASP A 137 -11.38 18.02 1.83
N GLN A 138 -12.36 18.44 0.98
CA GLN A 138 -12.35 18.16 -0.45
C GLN A 138 -11.21 18.87 -1.19
N GLU A 139 -10.81 20.05 -0.76
CA GLU A 139 -9.73 20.80 -1.42
C GLU A 139 -8.39 20.09 -1.22
N THR A 140 -8.06 19.71 0.02
CA THR A 140 -6.85 18.95 0.35
C THR A 140 -6.88 17.59 -0.34
N PHE A 141 -8.02 16.89 -0.37
CA PHE A 141 -8.20 15.63 -1.06
C PHE A 141 -7.90 15.74 -2.57
N ALA A 142 -8.45 16.75 -3.24
CA ALA A 142 -8.21 17.00 -4.64
C ALA A 142 -6.73 17.28 -4.96
N ARG A 143 -6.03 17.99 -4.06
CA ARG A 143 -4.60 18.31 -4.24
C ARG A 143 -3.67 17.13 -3.99
N ILE A 144 -3.91 16.36 -2.92
CA ILE A 144 -3.02 15.30 -2.44
C ILE A 144 -3.29 13.99 -3.16
N ASN A 145 -4.56 13.55 -3.21
CA ASN A 145 -4.93 12.25 -3.74
C ASN A 145 -5.28 12.27 -5.23
N ARG A 146 -5.66 13.43 -5.78
CA ARG A 146 -6.02 13.63 -7.20
C ARG A 146 -6.96 12.54 -7.70
N PRO A 147 -8.16 12.43 -7.14
CA PRO A 147 -9.10 11.38 -7.49
C PRO A 147 -9.61 11.52 -8.91
N ALA A 148 -10.03 10.40 -9.52
CA ALA A 148 -10.90 10.44 -10.68
C ALA A 148 -12.18 11.26 -10.37
N PRO A 149 -12.85 11.82 -11.38
CA PRO A 149 -14.08 12.60 -11.15
C PRO A 149 -15.15 11.82 -10.37
N GLY A 150 -15.90 12.52 -9.53
CA GLY A 150 -17.05 11.96 -8.82
C GLY A 150 -16.79 11.40 -7.44
N PHE A 151 -15.57 11.51 -6.89
CA PHE A 151 -15.29 11.12 -5.52
C PHE A 151 -15.37 12.33 -4.57
N ASP A 152 -16.09 12.12 -3.47
CA ASP A 152 -16.24 13.07 -2.37
C ASP A 152 -15.61 12.49 -1.09
N ILE A 153 -14.81 13.30 -0.39
CA ILE A 153 -14.08 12.83 0.81
C ILE A 153 -15.01 12.55 1.98
N ASP A 154 -16.14 13.23 2.10
CA ASP A 154 -17.11 13.01 3.16
C ASP A 154 -17.85 11.67 2.95
N GLU A 155 -18.21 11.35 1.71
CA GLU A 155 -18.81 10.05 1.36
C GLU A 155 -17.83 8.90 1.62
N ILE A 156 -16.55 9.08 1.27
CA ILE A 156 -15.49 8.11 1.56
C ILE A 156 -15.34 7.91 3.07
N ALA A 157 -15.24 8.99 3.85
CA ALA A 157 -15.11 8.92 5.30
C ALA A 157 -16.32 8.22 5.95
N GLN A 158 -17.54 8.50 5.49
CA GLN A 158 -18.74 7.80 5.94
C GLN A 158 -18.72 6.31 5.57
N ALA A 159 -18.20 5.95 4.40
CA ALA A 159 -18.06 4.55 4.00
C ALA A 159 -17.05 3.81 4.90
N ILE A 160 -15.92 4.44 5.22
CA ILE A 160 -14.94 3.88 6.18
C ILE A 160 -15.58 3.73 7.57
N GLU A 161 -16.37 4.70 8.03
CA GLU A 161 -17.08 4.63 9.31
C GLU A 161 -18.06 3.45 9.35
N ARG A 162 -18.85 3.24 8.29
CA ARG A 162 -19.72 2.07 8.18
C ARG A 162 -18.94 0.75 8.23
N LEU A 163 -17.79 0.70 7.58
CA LEU A 163 -16.93 -0.49 7.59
C LEU A 163 -16.29 -0.72 8.97
N ALA A 164 -15.87 0.33 9.68
CA ALA A 164 -15.25 0.25 11.01
C ALA A 164 -16.15 -0.38 12.08
N ARG A 165 -17.46 -0.35 11.88
CA ARG A 165 -18.44 -1.02 12.75
C ARG A 165 -18.55 -2.53 12.52
N ARG A 166 -17.92 -3.05 11.47
CA ARG A 166 -18.12 -4.43 11.00
C ARG A 166 -16.84 -5.26 11.03
N VAL A 167 -15.68 -4.62 10.81
CA VAL A 167 -14.37 -5.29 10.76
C VAL A 167 -13.30 -4.44 11.43
N PRO A 168 -12.19 -5.04 11.89
CA PRO A 168 -11.03 -4.30 12.35
C PRO A 168 -10.48 -3.37 11.27
N ILE A 169 -10.26 -2.09 11.64
CA ILE A 169 -9.69 -1.08 10.74
C ILE A 169 -8.44 -0.46 11.36
N TRP A 170 -7.35 -0.47 10.61
CA TRP A 170 -6.17 0.36 10.85
C TRP A 170 -6.15 1.47 9.81
N LEU A 171 -6.59 2.66 10.20
CA LEU A 171 -6.69 3.80 9.28
C LEU A 171 -5.30 4.33 8.93
N GLU A 172 -4.98 4.35 7.64
CA GLU A 172 -3.73 4.91 7.12
C GLU A 172 -3.89 6.40 6.86
N VAL A 173 -2.97 7.21 7.39
CA VAL A 173 -2.87 8.64 7.10
C VAL A 173 -1.48 8.93 6.55
N MET A 174 -1.38 9.26 5.27
CA MET A 174 -0.13 9.65 4.63
C MET A 174 0.06 11.15 4.76
N LEU A 175 1.01 11.55 5.59
CA LEU A 175 1.41 12.94 5.75
C LEU A 175 2.55 13.27 4.79
N VAL A 176 2.38 14.33 4.02
CA VAL A 176 3.33 14.78 3.00
C VAL A 176 3.59 16.26 3.07
N GLN A 177 4.80 16.63 2.67
CA GLN A 177 5.24 18.00 2.50
C GLN A 177 5.84 18.14 1.11
N SER A 178 5.55 19.24 0.41
CA SER A 178 6.16 19.55 -0.88
C SER A 178 6.76 20.94 -0.83
N THR A 179 7.88 21.10 -1.52
CA THR A 179 8.49 22.41 -1.76
C THR A 179 7.65 23.27 -2.70
N ALA A 180 6.73 22.67 -3.47
CA ALA A 180 5.89 23.31 -4.46
C ALA A 180 4.45 23.63 -3.98
N HIS A 181 4.21 23.75 -2.66
CA HIS A 181 2.94 24.15 -2.03
C HIS A 181 1.87 23.07 -1.83
N GLU A 182 2.12 21.81 -2.13
CA GLU A 182 1.15 20.73 -1.89
C GLU A 182 1.49 19.98 -0.59
N SER A 183 0.80 20.30 0.50
CA SER A 183 1.01 19.72 1.83
C SER A 183 -0.33 19.44 2.51
N ASN A 184 -0.40 18.43 3.37
CA ASN A 184 -1.55 18.12 4.21
C ASN A 184 -1.22 18.20 5.71
N ILE A 185 -0.15 18.91 6.09
CA ILE A 185 0.29 19.08 7.49
C ILE A 185 0.01 20.46 8.09
N SER A 186 -0.76 21.32 7.40
CA SER A 186 -1.20 22.59 7.98
C SER A 186 -2.13 22.33 9.18
N ASP A 187 -2.22 23.30 10.11
CA ASP A 187 -3.12 23.18 11.27
C ASP A 187 -4.55 22.91 10.87
N SER A 188 -5.05 23.57 9.80
CA SER A 188 -6.38 23.35 9.26
C SER A 188 -6.53 21.91 8.69
N SER A 189 -5.59 21.47 7.86
CA SER A 189 -5.65 20.10 7.27
C SER A 189 -5.63 19.04 8.36
N ILE A 190 -4.77 19.20 9.38
CA ILE A 190 -4.71 18.25 10.52
C ILE A 190 -6.00 18.29 11.34
N SER A 191 -6.61 19.47 11.55
CA SER A 191 -7.90 19.58 12.26
C SER A 191 -9.01 18.83 11.53
N HIS A 192 -9.12 19.00 10.21
CA HIS A 192 -10.12 18.27 9.40
C HIS A 192 -9.87 16.76 9.41
N ILE A 193 -8.60 16.31 9.35
CA ILE A 193 -8.27 14.88 9.47
C ILE A 193 -8.69 14.35 10.85
N ILE A 194 -8.40 15.05 11.93
CA ILE A 194 -8.78 14.66 13.30
C ILE A 194 -10.31 14.54 13.43
N GLU A 195 -11.06 15.48 12.87
CA GLU A 195 -12.53 15.44 12.85
C GLU A 195 -13.04 14.16 12.19
N LYS A 196 -12.52 13.82 11.00
CA LYS A 196 -12.88 12.59 10.28
C LYS A 196 -12.51 11.33 11.06
N ILE A 197 -11.32 11.28 11.67
CA ILE A 197 -10.91 10.16 12.52
C ILE A 197 -11.86 10.00 13.71
N GLY A 198 -12.26 11.10 14.34
CA GLY A 198 -13.22 11.12 15.45
C GLY A 198 -14.60 10.61 15.06
N MET A 199 -15.05 10.85 13.83
CA MET A 199 -16.28 10.30 13.25
C MET A 199 -16.13 8.80 12.93
N ILE A 200 -15.05 8.40 12.27
CA ILE A 200 -14.79 7.01 11.83
C ILE A 200 -14.59 6.07 13.02
N ARG A 201 -13.87 6.51 14.06
CA ARG A 201 -13.49 5.70 15.23
C ARG A 201 -12.79 4.39 14.84
N PRO A 202 -11.69 4.44 14.10
CA PRO A 202 -10.95 3.25 13.72
C PRO A 202 -10.34 2.57 14.95
N HIS A 203 -9.96 1.29 14.82
CA HIS A 203 -9.28 0.54 15.87
C HIS A 203 -7.86 1.07 16.14
N GLU A 204 -7.23 1.60 15.10
CA GLU A 204 -5.89 2.20 15.15
C GLU A 204 -5.73 3.20 14.01
N VAL A 205 -4.93 4.24 14.22
CA VAL A 205 -4.47 5.18 13.19
C VAL A 205 -2.97 5.00 12.96
N ASN A 206 -2.60 4.76 11.73
CA ASN A 206 -1.21 4.62 11.28
C ASN A 206 -0.76 5.89 10.57
N LEU A 207 0.02 6.74 11.25
CA LEU A 207 0.62 7.93 10.66
C LEU A 207 1.85 7.54 9.83
N ASN A 208 1.75 7.74 8.54
CA ASN A 208 2.80 7.50 7.57
C ASN A 208 3.36 8.80 7.00
N THR A 209 4.57 8.72 6.46
CA THR A 209 5.13 9.73 5.58
C THR A 209 5.78 9.09 4.36
N CYS A 210 6.05 9.88 3.32
CA CYS A 210 6.59 9.42 2.07
C CYS A 210 8.07 9.03 2.21
N VAL A 211 8.37 7.76 2.52
CA VAL A 211 9.74 7.25 2.71
C VAL A 211 10.38 6.70 1.44
N ARG A 212 9.58 6.36 0.42
CA ARG A 212 10.07 5.89 -0.88
C ARG A 212 10.02 7.01 -1.91
N PRO A 213 10.90 7.00 -2.93
CA PRO A 213 10.87 8.00 -3.98
C PRO A 213 9.49 8.02 -4.66
N PRO A 214 8.73 9.12 -4.56
CA PRO A 214 7.51 9.28 -5.34
C PRO A 214 7.85 9.72 -6.75
N GLU A 215 6.83 9.75 -7.60
CA GLU A 215 6.94 10.28 -8.95
C GLU A 215 7.08 11.80 -8.95
N LYS A 216 6.35 12.47 -8.07
CA LYS A 216 6.31 13.93 -7.97
C LYS A 216 7.28 14.42 -6.89
N ASP A 217 7.61 15.69 -6.94
CA ASP A 217 8.50 16.32 -5.97
C ASP A 217 7.77 16.54 -4.63
N VAL A 218 7.78 15.49 -3.83
CA VAL A 218 7.13 15.42 -2.53
C VAL A 218 8.10 14.88 -1.51
N ASP A 219 8.24 15.58 -0.39
CA ASP A 219 9.12 15.23 0.70
C ASP A 219 8.41 14.47 1.82
N SER A 220 9.22 13.74 2.59
CA SER A 220 8.78 13.18 3.85
C SER A 220 8.62 14.28 4.90
N VAL A 221 7.64 14.14 5.77
CA VAL A 221 7.50 14.98 6.96
C VAL A 221 8.63 14.64 7.94
N SER A 222 9.20 15.66 8.59
CA SER A 222 10.25 15.48 9.58
C SER A 222 9.76 14.64 10.77
N ASP A 223 10.69 13.97 11.46
CA ASP A 223 10.32 13.20 12.65
C ASP A 223 9.74 14.09 13.75
N GLU A 224 10.24 15.31 13.89
CA GLU A 224 9.73 16.31 14.83
C GLU A 224 8.26 16.64 14.55
N ASN A 225 7.93 17.05 13.33
CA ASN A 225 6.55 17.36 12.92
C ASN A 225 5.62 16.13 13.04
N LEU A 226 6.11 14.92 12.71
CA LEU A 226 5.32 13.70 12.92
C LEU A 226 4.99 13.46 14.38
N HIS A 227 5.95 13.71 15.29
CA HIS A 227 5.73 13.57 16.73
C HIS A 227 4.77 14.64 17.26
N GLU A 228 4.89 15.90 16.81
CA GLU A 228 3.97 16.98 17.19
C GLU A 228 2.54 16.70 16.74
N ILE A 229 2.35 16.30 15.47
CA ILE A 229 1.05 15.92 14.93
C ILE A 229 0.47 14.73 15.69
N SER A 230 1.27 13.70 15.93
CA SER A 230 0.86 12.52 16.70
C SER A 230 0.46 12.88 18.12
N ALA A 231 1.22 13.75 18.79
CA ALA A 231 0.90 14.23 20.15
C ALA A 231 -0.41 15.01 20.19
N ARG A 232 -0.66 15.87 19.18
CA ARG A 232 -1.92 16.59 19.01
C ARG A 232 -3.08 15.61 18.81
N MET A 233 -2.96 14.65 17.89
CA MET A 233 -4.00 13.65 17.64
C MET A 233 -4.33 12.84 18.89
N ARG A 234 -3.32 12.41 19.66
CA ARG A 234 -3.53 11.67 20.93
C ARG A 234 -4.27 12.50 21.98
N ARG A 235 -4.04 13.82 22.05
CA ARG A 235 -4.79 14.70 22.97
C ARG A 235 -6.24 14.84 22.56
N GLU A 236 -6.52 15.00 21.27
CA GLU A 236 -7.86 15.24 20.75
C GLU A 236 -8.67 13.93 20.57
N LEU A 237 -7.97 12.79 20.39
CA LEU A 237 -8.55 11.47 20.19
C LEU A 237 -8.03 10.44 21.23
N PRO A 238 -8.24 10.65 22.53
CA PRO A 238 -7.58 9.87 23.59
C PRO A 238 -7.97 8.38 23.63
N LYS A 239 -9.04 7.99 22.94
CA LYS A 239 -9.51 6.60 22.89
C LYS A 239 -9.03 5.83 21.66
N ILE A 240 -8.35 6.49 20.73
CA ILE A 240 -7.89 5.89 19.47
C ILE A 240 -6.36 5.77 19.52
N PRO A 241 -5.78 4.58 19.39
CA PRO A 241 -4.34 4.39 19.27
C PRO A 241 -3.79 5.11 18.04
N ILE A 242 -2.79 5.99 18.22
CA ILE A 242 -2.11 6.69 17.14
C ILE A 242 -0.67 6.18 17.07
N ILE A 243 -0.32 5.51 16.00
CA ILE A 243 0.97 4.88 15.78
C ILE A 243 1.72 5.61 14.67
N ILE A 244 2.93 6.07 14.93
CA ILE A 244 3.84 6.53 13.88
C ILE A 244 4.47 5.29 13.25
N VAL A 245 4.22 5.06 11.96
CA VAL A 245 4.76 3.92 11.25
C VAL A 245 6.27 4.07 11.07
N PRO A 246 7.08 3.09 11.51
CA PRO A 246 8.54 3.18 11.39
C PRO A 246 8.99 3.38 9.94
N LYS A 247 9.99 4.23 9.74
CA LYS A 247 10.59 4.42 8.41
C LYS A 247 11.38 3.20 7.91
N ARG A 248 11.65 2.22 8.77
CA ARG A 248 12.36 0.96 8.46
C ARG A 248 11.58 -0.25 8.94
N THR A 249 11.74 -1.38 8.25
CA THR A 249 11.26 -2.68 8.69
C THR A 249 12.35 -3.42 9.47
N THR A 250 11.94 -4.26 10.44
CA THR A 250 12.86 -5.05 11.29
C THR A 250 12.76 -6.55 11.05
N SER A 251 11.84 -7.00 10.20
CA SER A 251 11.60 -8.43 9.94
C SER A 251 12.55 -9.00 8.89
N ARG A 252 13.03 -10.24 9.10
CA ARG A 252 13.91 -10.98 8.17
C ARG A 252 13.21 -12.23 7.65
N SER A 253 13.34 -12.50 6.35
CA SER A 253 12.86 -13.72 5.68
C SER A 253 13.95 -14.80 5.58
N LYS A 254 13.56 -16.07 5.34
CA LYS A 254 14.45 -17.21 5.09
C LYS A 254 14.68 -17.44 3.57
N LEU A 255 15.86 -17.99 3.26
CA LEU A 255 16.52 -18.19 1.94
C LEU A 255 15.66 -18.71 0.77
N LEU A 256 15.80 -18.02 -0.40
CA LEU A 256 15.35 -18.45 -1.73
C LEU A 256 16.45 -19.19 -2.51
N ARG A 257 16.07 -19.97 -3.54
CA ARG A 257 17.00 -20.61 -4.50
C ARG A 257 17.65 -19.58 -5.42
N GLU A 258 18.86 -19.86 -5.90
CA GLU A 258 19.64 -18.89 -6.69
C GLU A 258 19.02 -18.51 -8.04
N ASP A 259 18.36 -19.43 -8.70
CA ASP A 259 17.69 -19.28 -10.00
C ASP A 259 16.42 -18.42 -9.92
N GLU A 260 15.80 -18.33 -8.75
CA GLU A 260 14.57 -17.57 -8.53
C GLU A 260 14.83 -16.11 -8.09
N VAL A 261 16.04 -15.79 -7.61
CA VAL A 261 16.34 -14.50 -6.97
C VAL A 261 16.12 -13.30 -7.90
N SER A 262 16.60 -13.35 -9.15
CA SER A 262 16.43 -12.23 -10.09
C SER A 262 14.96 -11.97 -10.41
N THR A 263 14.19 -13.04 -10.60
CA THR A 263 12.75 -12.95 -10.88
C THR A 263 12.01 -12.33 -9.70
N GLU A 264 12.36 -12.71 -8.47
CA GLU A 264 11.72 -12.19 -7.28
C GLU A 264 12.10 -10.73 -7.00
N ILE A 265 13.36 -10.35 -7.25
CA ILE A 265 13.78 -8.94 -7.21
C ILE A 265 12.93 -8.11 -8.17
N LEU A 266 12.81 -8.52 -9.44
CA LEU A 266 12.01 -7.78 -10.43
C LEU A 266 10.54 -7.70 -10.01
N ARG A 267 9.96 -8.76 -9.43
CA ARG A 267 8.60 -8.76 -8.89
C ARG A 267 8.43 -7.69 -7.80
N MET A 268 9.35 -7.66 -6.82
CA MET A 268 9.29 -6.66 -5.76
C MET A 268 9.43 -5.25 -6.30
N LEU A 269 10.37 -5.03 -7.22
CA LEU A 269 10.65 -3.73 -7.83
C LEU A 269 9.52 -3.26 -8.75
N SER A 270 8.71 -4.16 -9.31
CA SER A 270 7.55 -3.80 -10.15
C SER A 270 6.36 -3.29 -9.33
N VAL A 271 6.30 -3.63 -8.04
CA VAL A 271 5.24 -3.18 -7.14
C VAL A 271 5.66 -1.94 -6.36
N ARG A 272 6.95 -1.82 -6.02
CA ARG A 272 7.46 -0.67 -5.24
C ARG A 272 8.98 -0.51 -5.40
N PRO A 273 9.50 0.72 -5.32
CA PRO A 273 10.92 0.93 -5.17
C PRO A 273 11.45 0.30 -3.88
N CYS A 274 12.57 -0.44 -3.98
CA CYS A 274 13.22 -1.08 -2.82
C CYS A 274 14.68 -0.65 -2.70
N THR A 275 15.17 -0.57 -1.46
CA THR A 275 16.61 -0.48 -1.18
C THR A 275 17.25 -1.87 -1.28
N PRO A 276 18.59 -1.98 -1.45
CA PRO A 276 19.27 -3.26 -1.36
C PRO A 276 19.04 -3.97 -0.01
N THR A 277 18.85 -3.21 1.06
CA THR A 277 18.53 -3.77 2.39
C THR A 277 17.13 -4.35 2.42
N ASP A 278 16.11 -3.66 1.87
CA ASP A 278 14.74 -4.20 1.77
C ASP A 278 14.73 -5.54 1.01
N LEU A 279 15.50 -5.62 -0.09
CA LEU A 279 15.63 -6.84 -0.88
C LEU A 279 16.38 -7.95 -0.10
N SER A 280 17.46 -7.60 0.59
CA SER A 280 18.23 -8.53 1.43
C SER A 280 17.35 -9.14 2.53
N ASP A 281 16.59 -8.31 3.25
CA ASP A 281 15.72 -8.74 4.34
C ASP A 281 14.54 -9.57 3.82
N SER A 282 13.94 -9.18 2.69
CA SER A 282 12.81 -9.90 2.09
C SER A 282 13.20 -11.27 1.54
N LEU A 283 14.37 -11.35 0.89
CA LEU A 283 14.80 -12.56 0.18
C LEU A 283 15.68 -13.48 1.05
N GLY A 284 16.07 -13.04 2.24
CA GLY A 284 16.95 -13.78 3.15
C GLY A 284 18.35 -14.01 2.58
N ILE A 285 18.80 -13.18 1.65
CA ILE A 285 20.14 -13.25 1.04
C ILE A 285 21.01 -12.09 1.49
N ASN A 286 22.32 -12.27 1.52
CA ASN A 286 23.22 -11.21 1.98
C ASN A 286 23.27 -10.02 0.99
N LEU A 287 23.56 -8.84 1.54
CA LEU A 287 23.55 -7.58 0.81
C LEU A 287 24.52 -7.58 -0.40
N ALA A 288 25.67 -8.23 -0.26
CA ALA A 288 26.64 -8.35 -1.36
C ALA A 288 26.07 -9.16 -2.54
N LYS A 289 25.28 -10.21 -2.26
CA LYS A 289 24.60 -11.01 -3.28
C LYS A 289 23.50 -10.21 -3.96
N VAL A 290 22.69 -9.46 -3.18
CA VAL A 290 21.69 -8.51 -3.74
C VAL A 290 22.36 -7.52 -4.68
N GLY A 291 23.50 -6.91 -4.26
CA GLY A 291 24.25 -5.96 -5.09
C GLY A 291 24.66 -6.55 -6.45
N LYS A 292 25.09 -7.81 -6.48
CA LYS A 292 25.43 -8.49 -7.76
C LYS A 292 24.21 -8.66 -8.70
N TYR A 293 23.05 -9.01 -8.14
CA TYR A 293 21.83 -9.13 -8.95
C TYR A 293 21.35 -7.78 -9.46
N LEU A 294 21.37 -6.74 -8.61
CA LEU A 294 20.99 -5.38 -9.01
C LEU A 294 21.94 -4.83 -10.10
N ALA A 295 23.23 -5.09 -10.00
CA ALA A 295 24.18 -4.70 -11.04
C ALA A 295 23.84 -5.36 -12.39
N ARG A 296 23.60 -6.67 -12.40
CA ARG A 296 23.21 -7.41 -13.63
C ARG A 296 21.90 -6.92 -14.23
N LEU A 297 20.91 -6.60 -13.40
CA LEU A 297 19.62 -6.08 -13.87
C LEU A 297 19.76 -4.66 -14.41
N ALA A 298 20.63 -3.84 -13.82
CA ALA A 298 20.96 -2.51 -14.31
C ALA A 298 21.74 -2.54 -15.64
N GLU A 299 22.69 -3.48 -15.81
CA GLU A 299 23.41 -3.73 -17.08
C GLU A 299 22.47 -4.14 -18.22
N ARG A 300 21.36 -4.85 -17.89
CA ARG A 300 20.31 -5.24 -18.85
C ARG A 300 19.27 -4.16 -19.08
N ASP A 301 19.46 -2.99 -18.48
CA ASP A 301 18.53 -1.85 -18.57
C ASP A 301 17.11 -2.15 -18.05
N GLU A 302 16.95 -3.15 -17.15
CA GLU A 302 15.66 -3.61 -16.62
C GLU A 302 15.20 -2.78 -15.41
N ILE A 303 16.14 -2.08 -14.72
CA ILE A 303 15.86 -1.32 -13.49
C ILE A 303 16.47 0.06 -13.50
N ASN A 304 15.81 1.00 -12.80
CA ASN A 304 16.28 2.37 -12.56
C ASN A 304 16.81 2.52 -11.13
N ARG A 305 17.78 3.41 -10.94
CA ARG A 305 18.32 3.80 -9.65
C ARG A 305 17.86 5.23 -9.30
N ARG A 306 17.34 5.42 -8.09
CA ARG A 306 16.97 6.74 -7.54
C ARG A 306 17.60 6.92 -6.16
N VAL A 307 17.98 8.14 -5.80
CA VAL A 307 18.51 8.47 -4.48
C VAL A 307 17.51 9.38 -3.77
N ARG A 308 17.16 9.05 -2.50
CA ARG A 308 16.33 9.88 -1.66
C ARG A 308 16.84 9.81 -0.22
N GLU A 309 16.97 10.95 0.43
CA GLU A 309 17.45 11.07 1.82
C GLU A 309 18.73 10.21 2.08
N GLY A 310 19.69 10.29 1.16
CA GLY A 310 20.94 9.54 1.23
C GLY A 310 20.81 8.02 1.00
N ARG A 311 19.63 7.51 0.65
CA ARG A 311 19.38 6.09 0.36
C ARG A 311 19.22 5.84 -1.12
N VAL A 312 19.73 4.70 -1.57
CA VAL A 312 19.59 4.23 -2.94
C VAL A 312 18.40 3.31 -3.05
N TYR A 313 17.47 3.63 -3.95
CA TYR A 313 16.32 2.82 -4.30
C TYR A 313 16.44 2.33 -5.74
N TYR A 314 15.90 1.15 -5.98
CA TYR A 314 15.77 0.56 -7.32
C TYR A 314 14.30 0.35 -7.62
N ALA A 315 13.91 0.51 -8.88
CA ALA A 315 12.59 0.24 -9.41
C ALA A 315 12.72 -0.35 -10.82
N VAL A 316 11.72 -1.08 -11.29
CA VAL A 316 11.67 -1.54 -12.69
C VAL A 316 11.58 -0.31 -13.59
N LYS A 317 12.27 -0.37 -14.72
CA LYS A 317 12.18 0.66 -15.77
C LYS A 317 10.79 0.58 -16.40
N ASP A 318 10.14 1.72 -16.50
CA ASP A 318 8.88 1.83 -17.26
C ASP A 318 9.20 1.64 -18.74
N THR A 319 8.71 0.58 -19.34
CA THR A 319 8.74 0.34 -20.80
C THR A 319 7.65 1.12 -21.50
#